data_e27e13bbef83ff5ec4ef615ab5a8bd79
#
_entry.id   e27e13bbef83ff5ec4ef615ab5a8bd79
#
_cell.length_a   1.000
_cell.length_b   1.000
_cell.length_c   1.000
_cell.angle_alpha   90.00
_cell.angle_beta   90.00
_cell.angle_gamma   90.00
#
_symmetry.space_group_name_H-M   'P 1'
#
loop_
_entity.id
_entity.type
_entity.pdbx_description
1 polymer ?
#
loop_
_entity_poly.entity_id
_entity_poly.type
_entity_poly.pdbx_seq_one_letter_code
_entity_poly.pdbx_strand_id
1 'polypeptide(L)'
;MYSQAVSQVLEREHKTKPTLIQERTYDAIRNGASLVGLAKTGTGKTWAYGLPVMERVADIGGRGVILEPTTELAIQTRNNLLHYAKALGLKTIALVGAGNRKRQLERLKKEKPEIIIATPGRFFDFLSENRIKYQDINALVIDEADDILEFAKLDLLSSLGQNLSSTAQILLFGASESEVTKNAENLFNHTFLLVDVRPEQKSEVKHYFLQVSNEYKMQFLQRLEKLDKFKGILFFDSSETEMKFARIFNHSKTKFAVLSNETSKQNREKLLSNFRAGRIKFLFATDLAARGLDLPDVSYVINFEIPSEVNTYLHRSGRTGRMNKSGTVVTLGDDHDFRNLKKLLAGTYQIERAYFAGYSLTTEKPKLKKEENAEKKEHKKVEKNKPKHKKKRWRNKKNKGYHPRKSRGEK
;
A
#
# COMPACT_ATOMS: atom_id res chain seq x y z
N MET A 1 16.14 -17.40 20.75
CA MET A 1 16.27 -16.82 19.42
C MET A 1 17.16 -15.58 19.49
N TYR A 2 16.74 -14.44 20.01
CA TYR A 2 17.55 -13.22 20.06
C TYR A 2 18.51 -13.18 21.25
N SER A 3 19.60 -12.38 21.16
CA SER A 3 20.48 -12.09 22.28
C SER A 3 19.73 -11.43 23.43
N GLN A 4 20.32 -11.46 24.64
CA GLN A 4 19.71 -10.85 25.81
C GLN A 4 19.45 -9.34 25.61
N ALA A 5 20.40 -8.63 24.98
CA ALA A 5 20.28 -7.20 24.73
C ALA A 5 19.09 -6.88 23.79
N VAL A 6 18.91 -7.63 22.71
CA VAL A 6 17.78 -7.47 21.78
C VAL A 6 16.46 -7.87 22.43
N SER A 7 16.44 -8.98 23.18
CA SER A 7 15.25 -9.47 23.87
C SER A 7 14.71 -8.45 24.88
N GLN A 8 15.56 -7.78 25.64
CA GLN A 8 15.15 -6.72 26.57
C GLN A 8 14.49 -5.53 25.87
N VAL A 9 14.96 -5.15 24.67
CA VAL A 9 14.31 -4.08 23.89
C VAL A 9 12.95 -4.55 23.37
N LEU A 10 12.85 -5.78 22.86
CA LEU A 10 11.59 -6.36 22.38
C LEU A 10 10.53 -6.44 23.50
N GLU A 11 10.93 -6.80 24.71
CA GLU A 11 10.05 -6.83 25.88
C GLU A 11 9.52 -5.43 26.25
N ARG A 12 10.40 -4.42 26.27
CA ARG A 12 10.01 -3.03 26.53
C ARG A 12 9.04 -2.48 25.48
N GLU A 13 9.19 -2.93 24.22
CA GLU A 13 8.32 -2.53 23.12
C GLU A 13 7.08 -3.43 22.98
N HIS A 14 6.88 -4.40 23.87
CA HIS A 14 5.78 -5.39 23.82
C HIS A 14 5.70 -6.16 22.49
N LYS A 15 6.87 -6.52 21.94
CA LYS A 15 7.02 -7.17 20.63
C LYS A 15 7.75 -8.51 20.74
N THR A 16 7.40 -9.29 21.72
CA THR A 16 8.10 -10.55 22.09
C THR A 16 7.80 -11.72 21.16
N LYS A 17 6.69 -11.68 20.40
CA LYS A 17 6.34 -12.77 19.49
C LYS A 17 6.92 -12.50 18.09
N PRO A 18 7.86 -13.33 17.63
CA PRO A 18 8.38 -13.22 16.26
C PRO A 18 7.29 -13.54 15.23
N THR A 19 7.43 -12.97 14.04
CA THR A 19 6.62 -13.34 12.89
C THR A 19 7.22 -14.54 12.17
N LEU A 20 6.42 -15.20 11.31
CA LEU A 20 6.86 -16.40 10.61
C LEU A 20 8.17 -16.18 9.81
N ILE A 21 8.30 -15.05 9.11
CA ILE A 21 9.53 -14.74 8.36
C ILE A 21 10.73 -14.57 9.30
N GLN A 22 10.53 -13.94 10.46
CA GLN A 22 11.58 -13.76 11.47
C GLN A 22 12.06 -15.11 12.02
N GLU A 23 11.14 -16.01 12.35
CA GLU A 23 11.46 -17.36 12.83
C GLU A 23 12.23 -18.18 11.78
N ARG A 24 11.78 -18.15 10.53
CA ARG A 24 12.36 -18.96 9.46
C ARG A 24 13.73 -18.48 8.97
N THR A 25 14.05 -17.18 9.13
CA THR A 25 15.30 -16.60 8.63
C THR A 25 16.37 -16.40 9.68
N TYR A 26 16.01 -16.33 10.97
CA TYR A 26 16.92 -15.91 12.02
C TYR A 26 18.21 -16.74 12.09
N ASP A 27 18.11 -18.04 12.23
CA ASP A 27 19.27 -18.91 12.42
C ASP A 27 20.17 -18.94 11.18
N ALA A 28 19.58 -18.96 9.98
CA ALA A 28 20.35 -18.90 8.75
C ALA A 28 21.15 -17.60 8.65
N ILE A 29 20.53 -16.45 8.98
CA ILE A 29 21.21 -15.14 8.95
C ILE A 29 22.29 -15.07 10.05
N ARG A 30 22.02 -15.51 11.25
CA ARG A 30 23.03 -15.54 12.34
C ARG A 30 24.24 -16.38 12.00
N ASN A 31 24.04 -17.48 11.29
CA ASN A 31 25.12 -18.37 10.83
C ASN A 31 25.83 -17.90 9.56
N GLY A 32 25.44 -16.76 9.00
CA GLY A 32 26.12 -16.14 7.84
C GLY A 32 25.65 -16.65 6.49
N ALA A 33 24.57 -17.40 6.41
CA ALA A 33 24.04 -17.83 5.11
C ALA A 33 23.45 -16.66 4.32
N SER A 34 23.70 -16.61 3.02
CA SER A 34 22.98 -15.72 2.10
C SER A 34 21.61 -16.30 1.80
N LEU A 35 20.59 -15.47 1.72
CA LEU A 35 19.22 -15.94 1.45
C LEU A 35 18.35 -14.95 0.68
N VAL A 36 17.34 -15.49 0.04
CA VAL A 36 16.18 -14.76 -0.51
C VAL A 36 15.00 -15.00 0.42
N GLY A 37 14.50 -13.94 1.05
CA GLY A 37 13.36 -13.95 1.96
C GLY A 37 12.12 -13.33 1.33
N LEU A 38 11.11 -14.14 1.02
CA LEU A 38 9.85 -13.68 0.43
C LEU A 38 8.72 -13.72 1.44
N ALA A 39 8.14 -12.54 1.73
CA ALA A 39 7.05 -12.40 2.68
C ALA A 39 6.15 -11.21 2.31
N LYS A 40 4.85 -11.33 2.56
CA LYS A 40 3.89 -10.25 2.31
C LYS A 40 4.33 -8.93 2.97
N THR A 41 3.91 -7.79 2.43
CA THR A 41 4.19 -6.49 3.02
C THR A 41 3.59 -6.36 4.42
N GLY A 42 4.30 -5.64 5.32
CA GLY A 42 3.84 -5.43 6.71
C GLY A 42 3.93 -6.63 7.63
N THR A 43 4.66 -7.69 7.27
CA THR A 43 4.82 -8.92 8.07
C THR A 43 6.11 -8.99 8.88
N GLY A 44 6.88 -7.88 8.92
CA GLY A 44 8.06 -7.76 9.79
C GLY A 44 9.39 -8.13 9.13
N LYS A 45 9.53 -8.01 7.80
CA LYS A 45 10.78 -8.24 7.05
C LYS A 45 11.96 -7.46 7.63
N THR A 46 11.77 -6.16 7.93
CA THR A 46 12.83 -5.30 8.47
C THR A 46 13.52 -5.87 9.70
N TRP A 47 12.76 -6.49 10.59
CA TRP A 47 13.35 -7.16 11.76
C TRP A 47 13.85 -8.56 11.46
N ALA A 48 13.29 -9.23 10.46
CA ALA A 48 13.73 -10.54 10.03
C ALA A 48 15.19 -10.52 9.56
N TYR A 49 15.61 -9.47 8.87
CA TYR A 49 17.01 -9.28 8.48
C TYR A 49 17.80 -8.40 9.45
N GLY A 50 17.20 -7.31 9.93
CA GLY A 50 17.92 -6.27 10.68
C GLY A 50 18.45 -6.72 12.01
N LEU A 51 17.65 -7.45 12.81
CA LEU A 51 18.08 -7.91 14.14
C LEU A 51 19.22 -8.93 14.05
N PRO A 52 19.12 -10.05 13.30
CA PRO A 52 20.20 -11.02 13.24
C PRO A 52 21.46 -10.48 12.54
N VAL A 53 21.35 -9.59 11.55
CA VAL A 53 22.51 -8.92 10.94
C VAL A 53 23.24 -8.06 11.95
N MET A 54 22.52 -7.26 12.76
CA MET A 54 23.15 -6.43 13.80
C MET A 54 23.83 -7.26 14.89
N GLU A 55 23.19 -8.32 15.34
CA GLU A 55 23.81 -9.25 16.32
C GLU A 55 25.07 -9.91 15.75
N ARG A 56 25.01 -10.34 14.45
CA ARG A 56 26.18 -10.91 13.79
C ARG A 56 27.31 -9.88 13.66
N VAL A 57 27.01 -8.64 13.24
CA VAL A 57 28.02 -7.57 13.14
C VAL A 57 28.61 -7.23 14.51
N ALA A 58 27.82 -7.26 15.58
CA ALA A 58 28.33 -7.07 16.95
C ALA A 58 29.33 -8.16 17.36
N ASP A 59 29.11 -9.41 16.93
CA ASP A 59 29.97 -10.55 17.27
C ASP A 59 31.29 -10.60 16.46
N ILE A 60 31.20 -10.39 15.14
CA ILE A 60 32.35 -10.59 14.23
C ILE A 60 33.00 -9.29 13.73
N GLY A 61 32.41 -8.15 14.05
CA GLY A 61 32.85 -6.85 13.53
C GLY A 61 32.47 -6.61 12.06
N GLY A 62 33.10 -5.60 11.45
CA GLY A 62 32.82 -5.15 10.08
C GLY A 62 31.57 -4.28 9.96
N ARG A 63 30.94 -4.28 8.78
CA ARG A 63 29.77 -3.45 8.51
C ARG A 63 28.61 -4.25 7.93
N GLY A 64 27.44 -3.94 8.43
CA GLY A 64 26.16 -4.28 7.80
C GLY A 64 25.65 -3.10 6.95
N VAL A 65 25.39 -3.36 5.67
CA VAL A 65 24.79 -2.39 4.74
C VAL A 65 23.39 -2.84 4.41
N ILE A 66 22.42 -1.93 4.52
CA ILE A 66 21.02 -2.15 4.16
C ILE A 66 20.65 -1.16 3.06
N LEU A 67 20.34 -1.66 1.87
CA LEU A 67 19.88 -0.85 0.75
C LEU A 67 18.35 -0.80 0.76
N GLU A 68 17.84 0.42 0.73
CA GLU A 68 16.43 0.74 0.69
C GLU A 68 16.11 1.55 -0.57
N PRO A 69 15.00 1.28 -1.27
CA PRO A 69 14.72 1.96 -2.53
C PRO A 69 14.51 3.47 -2.38
N THR A 70 13.97 3.94 -1.25
CA THR A 70 13.66 5.37 -1.07
C THR A 70 14.29 5.97 0.18
N THR A 71 14.42 7.30 0.17
CA THR A 71 14.90 8.09 1.32
C THR A 71 14.07 7.85 2.57
N GLU A 72 12.77 7.80 2.40
CA GLU A 72 11.80 7.63 3.48
C GLU A 72 11.95 6.25 4.15
N LEU A 73 12.07 5.18 3.35
CA LEU A 73 12.31 3.83 3.85
C LEU A 73 13.65 3.73 4.58
N ALA A 74 14.73 4.27 4.00
CA ALA A 74 16.02 4.25 4.65
C ALA A 74 16.02 4.94 6.03
N ILE A 75 15.34 6.08 6.14
CA ILE A 75 15.20 6.79 7.42
C ILE A 75 14.32 5.99 8.39
N GLN A 76 13.22 5.41 7.90
CA GLN A 76 12.31 4.60 8.70
C GLN A 76 13.01 3.34 9.23
N THR A 77 13.69 2.59 8.36
CA THR A 77 14.46 1.39 8.73
C THR A 77 15.52 1.73 9.77
N ARG A 78 16.28 2.82 9.54
CA ARG A 78 17.26 3.29 10.54
C ARG A 78 16.59 3.59 11.89
N ASN A 79 15.46 4.26 11.90
CA ASN A 79 14.77 4.61 13.15
C ASN A 79 14.19 3.36 13.85
N ASN A 80 13.66 2.41 13.10
CA ASN A 80 13.14 1.15 13.61
C ASN A 80 14.24 0.27 14.25
N LEU A 81 15.46 0.32 13.71
CA LEU A 81 16.59 -0.47 14.19
C LEU A 81 17.43 0.24 15.27
N LEU A 82 17.25 1.55 15.47
CA LEU A 82 18.11 2.39 16.30
C LEU A 82 18.20 1.93 17.77
N HIS A 83 17.08 1.53 18.36
CA HIS A 83 17.06 1.11 19.78
C HIS A 83 17.81 -0.21 19.96
N TYR A 84 17.66 -1.13 19.03
CA TYR A 84 18.34 -2.43 19.01
C TYR A 84 19.85 -2.27 18.76
N ALA A 85 20.22 -1.42 17.79
CA ALA A 85 21.62 -1.12 17.53
C ALA A 85 22.31 -0.52 18.76
N LYS A 86 21.68 0.42 19.46
CA LYS A 86 22.19 1.00 20.70
C LYS A 86 22.36 -0.05 21.81
N ALA A 87 21.42 -0.98 21.93
CA ALA A 87 21.52 -2.07 22.94
C ALA A 87 22.70 -3.02 22.65
N LEU A 88 23.06 -3.15 21.37
CA LEU A 88 24.22 -3.94 20.91
C LEU A 88 25.54 -3.12 20.87
N GLY A 89 25.52 -1.83 21.26
CA GLY A 89 26.70 -0.95 21.19
C GLY A 89 27.06 -0.48 19.77
N LEU A 90 26.17 -0.69 18.78
CA LEU A 90 26.41 -0.36 17.39
C LEU A 90 25.93 1.05 17.04
N LYS A 91 26.63 1.72 16.14
CA LYS A 91 26.25 3.01 15.56
C LYS A 91 25.58 2.81 14.22
N THR A 92 24.56 3.62 13.95
CA THR A 92 23.80 3.57 12.71
C THR A 92 23.84 4.91 11.98
N ILE A 93 23.92 4.88 10.65
CA ILE A 93 23.80 6.07 9.79
C ILE A 93 22.83 5.83 8.66
N ALA A 94 22.06 6.86 8.27
CA ALA A 94 21.31 6.87 7.02
C ALA A 94 22.06 7.71 5.99
N LEU A 95 22.33 7.12 4.81
CA LEU A 95 22.97 7.75 3.66
C LEU A 95 21.95 7.83 2.52
N VAL A 96 21.40 9.03 2.29
CA VAL A 96 20.26 9.22 1.38
C VAL A 96 20.49 10.36 0.39
N GLY A 97 19.95 10.23 -0.82
CA GLY A 97 20.12 11.19 -1.90
C GLY A 97 19.64 12.61 -1.54
N ALA A 98 18.50 12.74 -0.89
CA ALA A 98 17.93 14.03 -0.49
C ALA A 98 18.68 14.72 0.66
N GLY A 99 19.64 14.05 1.31
CA GLY A 99 20.42 14.62 2.41
C GLY A 99 21.66 15.38 1.95
N ASN A 100 22.14 16.30 2.81
CA ASN A 100 23.38 17.03 2.55
C ASN A 100 24.58 16.07 2.49
N ARG A 101 25.15 15.90 1.31
CA ARG A 101 26.21 14.94 1.03
C ARG A 101 27.47 15.17 1.88
N LYS A 102 27.92 16.42 2.00
CA LYS A 102 29.13 16.81 2.77
C LYS A 102 28.97 16.41 4.24
N ARG A 103 27.82 16.73 4.83
CA ARG A 103 27.50 16.38 6.22
C ARG A 103 27.40 14.87 6.46
N GLN A 104 26.85 14.12 5.49
CA GLN A 104 26.80 12.66 5.57
C GLN A 104 28.21 12.06 5.53
N LEU A 105 29.09 12.58 4.67
CA LEU A 105 30.48 12.16 4.57
C LEU A 105 31.28 12.45 5.85
N GLU A 106 31.10 13.65 6.41
CA GLU A 106 31.72 14.02 7.68
C GLU A 106 31.30 13.09 8.82
N ARG A 107 30.01 12.79 8.90
CA ARG A 107 29.48 11.86 9.90
C ARG A 107 30.00 10.44 9.68
N LEU A 108 30.02 9.93 8.44
CA LEU A 108 30.55 8.60 8.12
C LEU A 108 32.01 8.45 8.58
N LYS A 109 32.84 9.47 8.37
CA LYS A 109 34.26 9.48 8.81
C LYS A 109 34.40 9.58 10.33
N LYS A 110 33.61 10.45 10.98
CA LYS A 110 33.72 10.71 12.43
C LYS A 110 33.14 9.58 13.27
N GLU A 111 31.93 9.13 12.92
CA GLU A 111 31.17 8.16 13.71
C GLU A 111 31.60 6.72 13.45
N LYS A 112 32.14 6.41 12.25
CA LYS A 112 32.54 5.09 11.78
C LYS A 112 31.46 4.03 12.08
N PRO A 113 30.24 4.22 11.56
CA PRO A 113 29.09 3.37 11.91
C PRO A 113 29.30 1.94 11.39
N GLU A 114 28.87 0.98 12.20
CA GLU A 114 28.86 -0.43 11.86
C GLU A 114 27.64 -0.79 10.99
N ILE A 115 26.51 -0.05 11.13
CA ILE A 115 25.29 -0.27 10.34
C ILE A 115 25.00 0.95 9.48
N ILE A 116 25.02 0.73 8.16
CA ILE A 116 24.75 1.73 7.14
C ILE A 116 23.42 1.40 6.47
N ILE A 117 22.45 2.29 6.56
CA ILE A 117 21.19 2.19 5.81
C ILE A 117 21.26 3.24 4.70
N ALA A 118 21.09 2.84 3.44
CA ALA A 118 21.34 3.76 2.34
C ALA A 118 20.37 3.59 1.17
N THR A 119 20.14 4.69 0.43
CA THR A 119 19.58 4.56 -0.91
C THR A 119 20.67 4.19 -1.92
N PRO A 120 20.34 3.39 -2.97
CA PRO A 120 21.35 2.89 -3.92
C PRO A 120 22.26 3.98 -4.50
N GLY A 121 21.68 5.06 -5.03
CA GLY A 121 22.48 6.15 -5.62
C GLY A 121 23.51 6.72 -4.65
N ARG A 122 23.15 7.02 -3.40
CA ARG A 122 24.08 7.56 -2.40
C ARG A 122 25.11 6.52 -1.91
N PHE A 123 24.71 5.25 -1.83
CA PHE A 123 25.61 4.16 -1.50
C PHE A 123 26.70 4.00 -2.58
N PHE A 124 26.30 3.89 -3.84
CA PHE A 124 27.25 3.74 -4.95
C PHE A 124 28.14 4.98 -5.13
N ASP A 125 27.65 6.22 -4.89
CA ASP A 125 28.48 7.42 -4.84
C ASP A 125 29.65 7.27 -3.84
N PHE A 126 29.35 6.83 -2.62
CA PHE A 126 30.37 6.72 -1.58
C PHE A 126 31.27 5.49 -1.75
N LEU A 127 30.75 4.44 -2.36
CA LEU A 127 31.51 3.24 -2.71
C LEU A 127 32.54 3.54 -3.80
N SER A 128 32.14 4.21 -4.90
CA SER A 128 33.02 4.58 -6.01
C SER A 128 34.13 5.53 -5.60
N GLU A 129 33.92 6.36 -4.58
CA GLU A 129 34.93 7.24 -4.01
C GLU A 129 35.77 6.60 -2.89
N ASN A 130 35.68 5.29 -2.69
CA ASN A 130 36.37 4.58 -1.59
C ASN A 130 36.09 5.15 -0.18
N ARG A 131 34.89 5.76 0.01
CA ARG A 131 34.44 6.23 1.33
C ARG A 131 33.81 5.08 2.13
N ILE A 132 33.26 4.11 1.44
CA ILE A 132 32.86 2.78 1.92
C ILE A 132 33.73 1.80 1.13
N LYS A 133 34.32 0.84 1.79
CA LYS A 133 35.17 -0.15 1.14
C LYS A 133 34.47 -1.49 1.09
N TYR A 134 34.58 -2.22 0.00
CA TYR A 134 34.01 -3.56 -0.18
C TYR A 134 34.44 -4.51 0.94
N GLN A 135 35.74 -4.45 1.34
CA GLN A 135 36.32 -5.33 2.34
C GLN A 135 35.73 -5.15 3.76
N ASP A 136 35.15 -3.98 4.01
CA ASP A 136 34.54 -3.69 5.32
C ASP A 136 33.10 -4.22 5.41
N ILE A 137 32.50 -4.66 4.29
CA ILE A 137 31.09 -5.09 4.22
C ILE A 137 31.01 -6.59 4.51
N ASN A 138 30.51 -6.95 5.69
CA ASN A 138 30.32 -8.33 6.10
C ASN A 138 28.90 -8.84 5.86
N ALA A 139 27.94 -7.92 5.75
CA ALA A 139 26.56 -8.23 5.39
C ALA A 139 25.98 -7.14 4.49
N LEU A 140 25.37 -7.54 3.40
CA LEU A 140 24.59 -6.70 2.49
C LEU A 140 23.14 -7.16 2.52
N VAL A 141 22.24 -6.26 2.82
CA VAL A 141 20.78 -6.47 2.71
C VAL A 141 20.23 -5.60 1.60
N ILE A 142 19.40 -6.15 0.74
CA ILE A 142 18.59 -5.41 -0.22
C ILE A 142 17.13 -5.63 0.16
N ASP A 143 16.50 -4.61 0.73
CA ASP A 143 15.06 -4.64 1.00
C ASP A 143 14.27 -4.16 -0.22
N GLU A 144 13.03 -4.61 -0.35
CA GLU A 144 12.19 -4.41 -1.53
C GLU A 144 12.97 -4.81 -2.82
N ALA A 145 13.61 -5.99 -2.79
CA ALA A 145 14.46 -6.48 -3.91
C ALA A 145 13.68 -6.68 -5.21
N ASP A 146 12.36 -6.76 -5.13
CA ASP A 146 11.42 -6.77 -6.25
C ASP A 146 11.32 -5.39 -6.96
N ASP A 147 11.60 -4.29 -6.25
CA ASP A 147 11.56 -2.93 -6.80
C ASP A 147 12.95 -2.31 -6.99
N ILE A 148 14.01 -2.95 -6.52
CA ILE A 148 15.36 -2.32 -6.47
C ILE A 148 15.88 -1.88 -7.84
N LEU A 149 15.48 -2.55 -8.94
CA LEU A 149 15.90 -2.21 -10.29
C LEU A 149 15.36 -0.86 -10.79
N GLU A 150 14.33 -0.30 -10.16
CA GLU A 150 13.91 1.08 -10.44
C GLU A 150 14.93 2.11 -9.94
N PHE A 151 15.79 1.74 -8.98
CA PHE A 151 16.70 2.64 -8.27
C PHE A 151 18.18 2.30 -8.46
N ALA A 152 18.48 1.09 -8.93
CA ALA A 152 19.84 0.63 -9.20
C ALA A 152 19.87 -0.19 -10.48
N LYS A 153 20.87 0.08 -11.33
CA LYS A 153 21.08 -0.72 -12.54
C LYS A 153 21.59 -2.12 -12.18
N LEU A 154 21.19 -3.12 -12.94
CA LEU A 154 21.59 -4.52 -12.75
C LEU A 154 23.11 -4.67 -12.73
N ASP A 155 23.82 -3.96 -13.62
CA ASP A 155 25.29 -3.98 -13.70
C ASP A 155 25.96 -3.49 -12.40
N LEU A 156 25.38 -2.51 -11.73
CA LEU A 156 25.89 -2.01 -10.44
C LEU A 156 25.72 -3.07 -9.33
N LEU A 157 24.61 -3.78 -9.32
CA LEU A 157 24.35 -4.85 -8.36
C LEU A 157 25.28 -6.05 -8.62
N SER A 158 25.49 -6.41 -9.89
CA SER A 158 26.42 -7.46 -10.27
C SER A 158 27.87 -7.09 -9.90
N SER A 159 28.30 -5.87 -10.21
CA SER A 159 29.61 -5.37 -9.80
C SER A 159 29.78 -5.37 -8.28
N LEU A 160 28.73 -5.01 -7.52
CA LEU A 160 28.75 -5.08 -6.06
C LEU A 160 28.98 -6.51 -5.59
N GLY A 161 28.23 -7.49 -6.12
CA GLY A 161 28.38 -8.90 -5.78
C GLY A 161 29.77 -9.45 -6.07
N GLN A 162 30.33 -9.13 -7.24
CA GLN A 162 31.66 -9.59 -7.66
C GLN A 162 32.82 -9.03 -6.81
N ASN A 163 32.64 -7.82 -6.23
CA ASN A 163 33.68 -7.16 -5.44
C ASN A 163 33.56 -7.38 -3.94
N LEU A 164 32.45 -7.92 -3.45
CA LEU A 164 32.32 -8.32 -2.06
C LEU A 164 33.18 -9.56 -1.77
N SER A 165 33.58 -9.71 -0.51
CA SER A 165 34.24 -10.93 -0.05
C SER A 165 33.33 -12.14 -0.27
N SER A 166 33.87 -13.28 -0.63
CA SER A 166 33.13 -14.56 -0.70
C SER A 166 32.52 -14.98 0.64
N THR A 167 33.02 -14.42 1.75
CA THR A 167 32.47 -14.62 3.09
C THR A 167 31.42 -13.58 3.51
N ALA A 168 31.21 -12.54 2.66
CA ALA A 168 30.15 -11.56 2.91
C ALA A 168 28.79 -12.20 2.71
N GLN A 169 27.90 -11.93 3.63
CA GLN A 169 26.52 -12.40 3.56
C GLN A 169 25.67 -11.47 2.70
N ILE A 170 24.84 -12.01 1.83
CA ILE A 170 23.92 -11.23 0.99
C ILE A 170 22.49 -11.69 1.25
N LEU A 171 21.63 -10.74 1.59
CA LEU A 171 20.24 -10.98 1.95
C LEU A 171 19.32 -10.16 1.04
N LEU A 172 18.44 -10.84 0.33
CA LEU A 172 17.44 -10.22 -0.55
C LEU A 172 16.05 -10.41 0.05
N PHE A 173 15.36 -9.32 0.34
CA PHE A 173 14.00 -9.38 0.89
C PHE A 173 13.01 -8.68 -0.03
N GLY A 174 11.86 -9.31 -0.29
CA GLY A 174 10.81 -8.78 -1.16
C GLY A 174 9.42 -9.29 -0.80
N ALA A 175 8.40 -8.69 -1.41
CA ALA A 175 7.03 -9.15 -1.33
C ALA A 175 6.69 -10.14 -2.45
N SER A 176 7.43 -10.07 -3.56
CA SER A 176 7.29 -10.91 -4.73
C SER A 176 8.64 -11.36 -5.28
N GLU A 177 8.61 -12.33 -6.17
CA GLU A 177 9.79 -12.71 -6.95
C GLU A 177 10.05 -11.63 -8.00
N SER A 178 11.33 -11.33 -8.20
CA SER A 178 11.81 -10.39 -9.21
C SER A 178 12.96 -10.99 -10.01
N GLU A 179 13.42 -10.29 -11.04
CA GLU A 179 14.61 -10.67 -11.79
C GLU A 179 15.83 -10.80 -10.86
N VAL A 180 15.98 -9.87 -9.90
CA VAL A 180 17.08 -9.91 -8.92
C VAL A 180 17.02 -11.14 -8.04
N THR A 181 15.84 -11.48 -7.51
CA THR A 181 15.70 -12.63 -6.61
C THR A 181 15.82 -13.97 -7.33
N LYS A 182 15.33 -14.07 -8.58
CA LYS A 182 15.43 -15.29 -9.40
C LYS A 182 16.85 -15.57 -9.89
N ASN A 183 17.62 -14.52 -10.17
CA ASN A 183 18.98 -14.62 -10.68
C ASN A 183 20.04 -14.31 -9.60
N ALA A 184 19.68 -14.36 -8.32
CA ALA A 184 20.53 -13.94 -7.21
C ALA A 184 21.91 -14.62 -7.22
N GLU A 185 21.98 -15.93 -7.43
CA GLU A 185 23.23 -16.69 -7.45
C GLU A 185 24.19 -16.22 -8.55
N ASN A 186 23.68 -16.02 -9.77
CA ASN A 186 24.49 -15.52 -10.89
C ASN A 186 24.86 -14.06 -10.72
N LEU A 187 23.94 -13.24 -10.19
CA LEU A 187 24.13 -11.79 -10.04
C LEU A 187 25.18 -11.46 -8.99
N PHE A 188 25.18 -12.19 -7.89
CA PHE A 188 26.05 -11.92 -6.74
C PHE A 188 27.19 -12.93 -6.57
N ASN A 189 27.25 -13.97 -7.39
CA ASN A 189 28.23 -15.06 -7.28
C ASN A 189 28.27 -15.69 -5.88
N HIS A 190 27.10 -15.93 -5.29
CA HIS A 190 26.88 -16.54 -3.97
C HIS A 190 25.78 -17.58 -4.05
N THR A 191 25.82 -18.57 -3.16
CA THR A 191 24.72 -19.53 -2.99
C THR A 191 23.66 -18.94 -2.06
N PHE A 192 22.39 -19.07 -2.42
CA PHE A 192 21.26 -18.52 -1.66
C PHE A 192 20.31 -19.59 -1.16
N LEU A 193 19.88 -19.48 0.09
CA LEU A 193 18.73 -20.20 0.61
C LEU A 193 17.45 -19.46 0.23
N LEU A 194 16.44 -20.16 -0.26
CA LEU A 194 15.11 -19.57 -0.48
C LEU A 194 14.21 -19.82 0.74
N VAL A 195 13.74 -18.74 1.35
CA VAL A 195 12.74 -18.75 2.43
C VAL A 195 11.50 -18.02 1.98
N ASP A 196 10.52 -18.75 1.46
CA ASP A 196 9.23 -18.20 1.02
C ASP A 196 8.13 -18.57 2.01
N VAL A 197 7.67 -17.60 2.77
CA VAL A 197 6.57 -17.79 3.75
C VAL A 197 5.23 -17.25 3.25
N ARG A 198 5.15 -16.70 2.04
CA ARG A 198 3.93 -16.13 1.47
C ARG A 198 2.74 -17.08 1.44
N PRO A 199 2.92 -18.39 1.07
CA PRO A 199 1.82 -19.35 1.07
C PRO A 199 1.24 -19.65 2.46
N GLU A 200 2.08 -19.57 3.51
CA GLU A 200 1.68 -19.85 4.89
C GLU A 200 1.05 -18.62 5.58
N GLN A 201 1.25 -17.41 5.02
CA GLN A 201 0.74 -16.16 5.59
C GLN A 201 -0.74 -15.96 5.27
N LYS A 202 -1.60 -16.13 6.26
CA LYS A 202 -3.02 -15.78 6.13
C LYS A 202 -3.16 -14.27 5.92
N SER A 203 -4.03 -13.88 5.02
CA SER A 203 -4.41 -12.48 4.80
C SER A 203 -5.91 -12.32 5.01
N GLU A 204 -6.29 -11.40 5.89
CA GLU A 204 -7.69 -11.01 6.10
C GLU A 204 -8.09 -9.82 5.20
N VAL A 205 -7.28 -9.53 4.19
CA VAL A 205 -7.55 -8.46 3.24
C VAL A 205 -8.53 -8.97 2.19
N LYS A 206 -9.63 -8.25 2.04
CA LYS A 206 -10.65 -8.51 1.01
C LYS A 206 -10.34 -7.67 -0.23
N HIS A 207 -10.40 -8.30 -1.40
CA HIS A 207 -10.11 -7.66 -2.67
C HIS A 207 -11.38 -7.55 -3.50
N TYR A 208 -11.87 -6.33 -3.66
CA TYR A 208 -13.13 -6.03 -4.32
C TYR A 208 -12.94 -5.20 -5.58
N PHE A 209 -13.80 -5.44 -6.55
CA PHE A 209 -13.96 -4.61 -7.72
C PHE A 209 -15.34 -3.95 -7.67
N LEU A 210 -15.37 -2.62 -7.77
CA LEU A 210 -16.60 -1.84 -7.88
C LEU A 210 -16.76 -1.33 -9.30
N GLN A 211 -17.82 -1.79 -9.97
CA GLN A 211 -18.15 -1.34 -11.33
C GLN A 211 -18.65 0.10 -11.28
N VAL A 212 -17.89 1.00 -11.92
CA VAL A 212 -18.20 2.43 -11.97
C VAL A 212 -17.60 3.06 -13.21
N SER A 213 -18.39 3.87 -13.94
CA SER A 213 -17.85 4.71 -15.00
C SER A 213 -17.15 5.95 -14.41
N ASN A 214 -16.24 6.55 -15.18
CA ASN A 214 -15.42 7.69 -14.72
C ASN A 214 -16.27 8.87 -14.21
N GLU A 215 -17.42 9.10 -14.78
CA GLU A 215 -18.37 10.18 -14.40
C GLU A 215 -18.91 10.02 -12.97
N TYR A 216 -19.04 8.78 -12.51
CA TYR A 216 -19.62 8.48 -11.19
C TYR A 216 -18.58 8.16 -10.12
N LYS A 217 -17.29 8.13 -10.44
CA LYS A 217 -16.23 7.81 -9.46
C LYS A 217 -16.28 8.71 -8.22
N MET A 218 -16.55 10.01 -8.41
CA MET A 218 -16.69 10.94 -7.28
C MET A 218 -17.82 10.55 -6.33
N GLN A 219 -19.00 10.25 -6.87
CA GLN A 219 -20.15 9.83 -6.04
C GLN A 219 -19.87 8.51 -5.32
N PHE A 220 -19.17 7.58 -5.97
CA PHE A 220 -18.75 6.32 -5.37
C PHE A 220 -17.80 6.53 -4.21
N LEU A 221 -16.80 7.40 -4.34
CA LEU A 221 -15.88 7.74 -3.25
C LEU A 221 -16.59 8.38 -2.06
N GLN A 222 -17.56 9.27 -2.31
CA GLN A 222 -18.41 9.84 -1.26
C GLN A 222 -19.26 8.79 -0.55
N ARG A 223 -19.66 7.71 -1.23
CA ARG A 223 -20.33 6.56 -0.59
C ARG A 223 -19.36 5.70 0.20
N LEU A 224 -18.14 5.47 -0.30
CA LEU A 224 -17.09 4.73 0.41
C LEU A 224 -16.74 5.42 1.74
N GLU A 225 -16.65 6.76 1.77
CA GLU A 225 -16.40 7.52 3.01
C GLU A 225 -17.38 7.21 4.13
N LYS A 226 -18.63 6.83 3.78
CA LYS A 226 -19.69 6.52 4.74
C LYS A 226 -19.62 5.10 5.30
N LEU A 227 -18.71 4.26 4.79
CA LEU A 227 -18.48 2.92 5.32
C LEU A 227 -17.95 2.99 6.76
N ASP A 228 -18.24 1.95 7.55
CA ASP A 228 -17.79 1.88 8.93
C ASP A 228 -16.26 1.96 9.02
N LYS A 229 -15.77 2.76 9.99
CA LYS A 229 -14.32 2.97 10.25
C LYS A 229 -13.50 3.34 9.01
N PHE A 230 -14.13 3.99 8.03
CA PHE A 230 -13.47 4.34 6.78
C PHE A 230 -12.28 5.28 6.99
N LYS A 231 -11.13 4.87 6.43
CA LYS A 231 -9.90 5.63 6.31
C LYS A 231 -9.13 5.06 5.12
N GLY A 232 -9.07 5.79 4.03
CA GLY A 232 -8.66 5.26 2.75
C GLY A 232 -7.47 6.01 2.10
N ILE A 233 -6.61 5.23 1.43
CA ILE A 233 -5.66 5.76 0.46
C ILE A 233 -6.24 5.52 -0.92
N LEU A 234 -6.29 6.57 -1.74
CA LEU A 234 -6.69 6.50 -3.13
C LEU A 234 -5.46 6.63 -4.02
N PHE A 235 -5.14 5.57 -4.75
CA PHE A 235 -4.00 5.51 -5.66
C PHE A 235 -4.38 5.92 -7.07
N PHE A 236 -3.52 6.77 -7.66
CA PHE A 236 -3.56 7.20 -9.05
C PHE A 236 -2.29 6.75 -9.78
N ASP A 237 -2.42 6.44 -11.06
CA ASP A 237 -1.28 6.03 -11.88
C ASP A 237 -0.40 7.23 -12.25
N SER A 238 -0.95 8.45 -12.30
CA SER A 238 -0.21 9.66 -12.60
C SER A 238 -0.57 10.85 -11.71
N SER A 239 0.41 11.71 -11.44
CA SER A 239 0.19 12.97 -10.72
C SER A 239 -0.76 13.92 -11.48
N GLU A 240 -0.81 13.82 -12.81
CA GLU A 240 -1.72 14.63 -13.62
C GLU A 240 -3.18 14.26 -13.37
N THR A 241 -3.51 12.95 -13.40
CA THR A 241 -4.85 12.44 -13.09
C THR A 241 -5.23 12.76 -11.64
N GLU A 242 -4.30 12.54 -10.70
CA GLU A 242 -4.47 12.89 -9.29
C GLU A 242 -4.87 14.35 -9.10
N MET A 243 -4.10 15.27 -9.67
CA MET A 243 -4.33 16.72 -9.54
C MET A 243 -5.64 17.16 -10.21
N LYS A 244 -5.95 16.63 -11.40
CA LYS A 244 -7.23 16.89 -12.08
C LYS A 244 -8.40 16.44 -11.21
N PHE A 245 -8.34 15.23 -10.69
CA PHE A 245 -9.39 14.69 -9.84
C PHE A 245 -9.50 15.42 -8.50
N ALA A 246 -8.39 15.77 -7.88
CA ALA A 246 -8.36 16.53 -6.63
C ALA A 246 -9.08 17.88 -6.76
N ARG A 247 -8.91 18.59 -7.89
CA ARG A 247 -9.63 19.86 -8.16
C ARG A 247 -11.15 19.65 -8.20
N ILE A 248 -11.61 18.59 -8.86
CA ILE A 248 -13.03 18.23 -8.93
C ILE A 248 -13.54 17.82 -7.54
N PHE A 249 -12.78 16.97 -6.85
CA PHE A 249 -13.14 16.43 -5.54
C PHE A 249 -13.18 17.50 -4.43
N ASN A 250 -12.45 18.61 -4.60
CA ASN A 250 -12.45 19.74 -3.68
C ASN A 250 -13.84 20.41 -3.54
N HIS A 251 -14.73 20.23 -4.52
CA HIS A 251 -16.14 20.66 -4.43
C HIS A 251 -16.98 19.73 -3.57
N SER A 252 -16.44 18.58 -3.14
CA SER A 252 -17.12 17.69 -2.19
C SER A 252 -16.98 18.20 -0.75
N LYS A 253 -17.85 17.73 0.14
CA LYS A 253 -17.73 18.01 1.57
C LYS A 253 -16.72 17.08 2.28
N THR A 254 -16.16 16.12 1.56
CA THR A 254 -15.24 15.11 2.08
C THR A 254 -13.87 15.71 2.34
N LYS A 255 -13.31 15.46 3.52
CA LYS A 255 -11.97 15.92 3.88
C LYS A 255 -10.92 14.98 3.30
N PHE A 256 -10.11 15.49 2.40
CA PHE A 256 -9.01 14.76 1.77
C PHE A 256 -7.72 15.57 1.78
N ALA A 257 -6.62 14.93 1.47
CA ALA A 257 -5.36 15.60 1.17
C ALA A 257 -4.62 14.86 0.04
N VAL A 258 -3.81 15.61 -0.69
CA VAL A 258 -2.94 15.09 -1.74
C VAL A 258 -1.52 14.95 -1.19
N LEU A 259 -0.95 13.77 -1.36
CA LEU A 259 0.42 13.46 -1.02
C LEU A 259 1.27 13.54 -2.29
N SER A 260 1.93 14.65 -2.50
CA SER A 260 2.82 14.89 -3.64
C SER A 260 4.29 14.76 -3.24
N ASN A 261 5.16 14.39 -4.19
CA ASN A 261 6.62 14.41 -4.00
C ASN A 261 7.16 15.82 -3.75
N GLU A 262 6.46 16.85 -4.23
CA GLU A 262 6.81 18.24 -4.02
C GLU A 262 6.43 18.77 -2.63
N THR A 263 5.63 17.99 -1.87
CA THR A 263 5.21 18.39 -0.53
C THR A 263 6.41 18.44 0.40
N SER A 264 6.70 19.62 1.00
CA SER A 264 7.80 19.76 1.95
C SER A 264 7.67 18.76 3.12
N LYS A 265 8.79 18.35 3.69
CA LYS A 265 8.81 17.37 4.79
C LYS A 265 7.87 17.74 5.94
N GLN A 266 7.89 19.02 6.38
CA GLN A 266 7.03 19.50 7.46
C GLN A 266 5.53 19.41 7.11
N ASN A 267 5.16 19.81 5.89
CA ASN A 267 3.78 19.71 5.43
C ASN A 267 3.34 18.27 5.30
N ARG A 268 4.22 17.38 4.83
CA ARG A 268 3.97 15.94 4.74
C ARG A 268 3.71 15.34 6.13
N GLU A 269 4.54 15.64 7.12
CA GLU A 269 4.36 15.19 8.50
C GLU A 269 3.04 15.68 9.11
N LYS A 270 2.70 16.96 8.90
CA LYS A 270 1.43 17.55 9.34
C LYS A 270 0.22 16.87 8.67
N LEU A 271 0.31 16.60 7.38
CA LEU A 271 -0.72 15.94 6.60
C LEU A 271 -0.94 14.51 7.12
N LEU A 272 0.13 13.73 7.30
CA LEU A 272 0.08 12.37 7.82
C LEU A 272 -0.45 12.34 9.27
N SER A 273 -0.07 13.31 10.11
CA SER A 273 -0.61 13.45 11.47
C SER A 273 -2.12 13.69 11.45
N ASN A 274 -2.62 14.55 10.56
CA ASN A 274 -4.06 14.79 10.40
C ASN A 274 -4.80 13.57 9.88
N PHE A 275 -4.17 12.82 8.97
CA PHE A 275 -4.72 11.57 8.46
C PHE A 275 -4.75 10.49 9.56
N ARG A 276 -3.67 10.34 10.35
CA ARG A 276 -3.65 9.43 11.52
C ARG A 276 -4.76 9.76 12.52
N ALA A 277 -4.94 11.03 12.80
CA ALA A 277 -5.98 11.52 13.72
C ALA A 277 -7.43 11.43 13.16
N GLY A 278 -7.62 10.95 11.92
CA GLY A 278 -8.94 10.82 11.28
C GLY A 278 -9.59 12.14 10.87
N ARG A 279 -8.83 13.26 10.93
CA ARG A 279 -9.29 14.59 10.46
C ARG A 279 -9.40 14.64 8.93
N ILE A 280 -8.63 13.80 8.26
CA ILE A 280 -8.64 13.56 6.81
C ILE A 280 -9.10 12.12 6.60
N LYS A 281 -10.05 11.91 5.70
CA LYS A 281 -10.63 10.59 5.41
C LYS A 281 -9.97 9.92 4.21
N PHE A 282 -9.60 10.71 3.20
CA PHE A 282 -8.89 10.22 2.02
C PHE A 282 -7.50 10.83 1.94
N LEU A 283 -6.53 9.99 1.68
CA LEU A 283 -5.20 10.39 1.24
C LEU A 283 -5.07 10.02 -0.24
N PHE A 284 -4.94 11.01 -1.11
CA PHE A 284 -4.66 10.81 -2.52
C PHE A 284 -3.16 10.69 -2.69
N ALA A 285 -2.71 9.73 -3.48
CA ALA A 285 -1.30 9.50 -3.71
C ALA A 285 -1.04 8.78 -5.04
N THR A 286 0.10 9.03 -5.63
CA THR A 286 0.70 8.13 -6.62
C THR A 286 1.58 7.09 -5.90
N ASP A 287 1.96 6.01 -6.60
CA ASP A 287 2.83 4.98 -6.03
C ASP A 287 4.15 5.57 -5.51
N LEU A 288 4.77 6.44 -6.32
CA LEU A 288 6.02 7.10 -5.94
C LEU A 288 5.88 7.96 -4.67
N ALA A 289 4.77 8.68 -4.52
CA ALA A 289 4.53 9.53 -3.35
C ALA A 289 4.20 8.72 -2.09
N ALA A 290 3.60 7.52 -2.24
CA ALA A 290 3.19 6.66 -1.15
C ALA A 290 4.28 5.67 -0.69
N ARG A 291 5.32 5.45 -1.52
CA ARG A 291 6.43 4.55 -1.17
C ARG A 291 7.15 5.01 0.09
N GLY A 292 7.49 4.06 0.93
CA GLY A 292 8.24 4.33 2.16
C GLY A 292 7.45 4.98 3.29
N LEU A 293 6.16 5.28 3.11
CA LEU A 293 5.36 5.89 4.16
C LEU A 293 4.83 4.85 5.13
N ASP A 294 5.09 5.09 6.40
CA ASP A 294 4.41 4.37 7.47
C ASP A 294 3.02 4.99 7.70
N LEU A 295 2.02 4.39 7.09
CA LEU A 295 0.62 4.76 7.23
C LEU A 295 -0.07 3.70 8.09
N PRO A 296 -0.08 3.86 9.43
CA PRO A 296 -0.76 2.91 10.30
C PRO A 296 -2.28 2.99 10.12
N ASP A 297 -2.93 1.87 10.33
CA ASP A 297 -4.39 1.77 10.45
C ASP A 297 -5.18 2.28 9.22
N VAL A 298 -4.68 2.01 8.00
CA VAL A 298 -5.45 2.20 6.78
C VAL A 298 -6.43 1.05 6.64
N SER A 299 -7.73 1.35 6.65
CA SER A 299 -8.78 0.33 6.51
C SER A 299 -9.12 0.04 5.04
N TYR A 300 -8.91 1.02 4.17
CA TYR A 300 -9.21 0.90 2.75
C TYR A 300 -8.05 1.34 1.88
N VAL A 301 -7.72 0.54 0.88
CA VAL A 301 -6.90 0.92 -0.27
C VAL A 301 -7.80 0.97 -1.49
N ILE A 302 -7.77 2.08 -2.22
CA ILE A 302 -8.61 2.25 -3.40
C ILE A 302 -7.70 2.49 -4.61
N ASN A 303 -7.80 1.66 -5.63
CA ASN A 303 -7.19 1.91 -6.93
C ASN A 303 -8.19 2.70 -7.77
N PHE A 304 -7.85 3.96 -8.09
CA PHE A 304 -8.66 4.81 -8.97
C PHE A 304 -8.65 4.32 -10.42
N GLU A 305 -7.48 3.80 -10.82
CA GLU A 305 -7.22 3.10 -12.08
C GLU A 305 -6.64 1.72 -11.77
N ILE A 306 -6.70 0.80 -12.75
CA ILE A 306 -6.11 -0.53 -12.61
C ILE A 306 -4.59 -0.40 -12.67
N PRO A 307 -3.84 -0.91 -11.70
CA PRO A 307 -2.39 -0.99 -11.80
C PRO A 307 -1.95 -1.78 -13.03
N SER A 308 -0.90 -1.30 -13.71
CA SER A 308 -0.34 -1.95 -14.89
C SER A 308 0.40 -3.26 -14.57
N GLU A 309 0.88 -3.42 -13.33
CA GLU A 309 1.71 -4.53 -12.89
C GLU A 309 1.22 -5.16 -11.59
N VAL A 310 1.50 -6.46 -11.45
CA VAL A 310 1.18 -7.22 -10.23
C VAL A 310 1.88 -6.63 -9.01
N ASN A 311 3.16 -6.25 -9.14
CA ASN A 311 3.94 -5.70 -8.03
C ASN A 311 3.35 -4.39 -7.52
N THR A 312 2.92 -3.50 -8.43
CA THR A 312 2.23 -2.27 -8.06
C THR A 312 0.97 -2.55 -7.24
N TYR A 313 0.16 -3.53 -7.67
CA TYR A 313 -1.02 -3.94 -6.90
C TYR A 313 -0.66 -4.49 -5.52
N LEU A 314 0.38 -5.33 -5.42
CA LEU A 314 0.89 -5.90 -4.16
C LEU A 314 1.31 -4.79 -3.19
N HIS A 315 2.10 -3.82 -3.67
CA HIS A 315 2.61 -2.71 -2.87
C HIS A 315 1.50 -1.76 -2.40
N ARG A 316 0.51 -1.49 -3.26
CA ARG A 316 -0.69 -0.72 -2.87
C ARG A 316 -1.50 -1.48 -1.83
N SER A 317 -1.81 -2.75 -2.08
CA SER A 317 -2.61 -3.59 -1.16
C SER A 317 -1.95 -3.77 0.20
N GLY A 318 -0.62 -3.84 0.25
CA GLY A 318 0.16 -3.92 1.49
C GLY A 318 0.12 -2.66 2.37
N ARG A 319 -0.62 -1.61 1.97
CA ARG A 319 -0.89 -0.44 2.84
C ARG A 319 -2.07 -0.69 3.79
N THR A 320 -2.82 -1.77 3.62
CA THR A 320 -3.87 -2.22 4.54
C THR A 320 -3.60 -3.64 5.04
N GLY A 321 -4.29 -4.08 6.07
CA GLY A 321 -4.18 -5.45 6.58
C GLY A 321 -2.86 -5.81 7.26
N ARG A 322 -2.07 -4.82 7.72
CA ARG A 322 -0.78 -5.05 8.37
C ARG A 322 -0.94 -5.78 9.71
N MET A 323 0.03 -6.63 10.05
CA MET A 323 0.09 -7.37 11.31
C MET A 323 -1.20 -8.17 11.57
N ASN A 324 -1.67 -8.90 10.56
CA ASN A 324 -2.89 -9.74 10.60
C ASN A 324 -4.19 -8.98 10.93
N LYS A 325 -4.23 -7.67 10.68
CA LYS A 325 -5.47 -6.89 10.75
C LYS A 325 -6.30 -7.10 9.48
N SER A 326 -7.60 -6.96 9.59
CA SER A 326 -8.49 -6.94 8.43
C SER A 326 -8.29 -5.65 7.62
N GLY A 327 -8.42 -5.77 6.30
CA GLY A 327 -8.31 -4.65 5.38
C GLY A 327 -9.19 -4.84 4.14
N THR A 328 -9.39 -3.79 3.38
CA THR A 328 -10.16 -3.88 2.15
C THR A 328 -9.45 -3.13 1.03
N VAL A 329 -9.23 -3.83 -0.08
CA VAL A 329 -8.75 -3.23 -1.33
C VAL A 329 -9.92 -3.14 -2.29
N VAL A 330 -10.13 -1.96 -2.86
CA VAL A 330 -11.21 -1.68 -3.81
C VAL A 330 -10.59 -1.15 -5.09
N THR A 331 -10.89 -1.78 -6.22
CA THR A 331 -10.50 -1.27 -7.53
C THR A 331 -11.73 -0.75 -8.26
N LEU A 332 -11.64 0.47 -8.80
CA LEU A 332 -12.71 1.14 -9.53
C LEU A 332 -12.50 0.99 -11.03
N GLY A 333 -13.54 0.63 -11.78
CA GLY A 333 -13.43 0.50 -13.22
C GLY A 333 -14.71 -0.02 -13.88
N ASP A 334 -14.63 -0.29 -15.17
CA ASP A 334 -15.70 -0.88 -15.95
C ASP A 334 -15.58 -2.41 -16.09
N ASP A 335 -16.40 -3.03 -16.94
CA ASP A 335 -16.35 -4.48 -17.16
C ASP A 335 -15.10 -4.95 -17.90
N HIS A 336 -14.49 -4.10 -18.72
CA HIS A 336 -13.23 -4.38 -19.38
C HIS A 336 -12.10 -4.37 -18.35
N ASP A 337 -12.11 -3.38 -17.48
CA ASP A 337 -11.18 -3.23 -16.37
C ASP A 337 -11.22 -4.43 -15.43
N PHE A 338 -12.41 -4.93 -15.11
CA PHE A 338 -12.54 -6.13 -14.27
C PHE A 338 -11.88 -7.36 -14.89
N ARG A 339 -12.05 -7.58 -16.20
CA ARG A 339 -11.41 -8.71 -16.89
C ARG A 339 -9.89 -8.58 -16.91
N ASN A 340 -9.37 -7.37 -17.15
CA ASN A 340 -7.95 -7.10 -17.17
C ASN A 340 -7.31 -7.29 -15.78
N LEU A 341 -7.94 -6.77 -14.74
CA LEU A 341 -7.49 -6.95 -13.37
C LEU A 341 -7.48 -8.43 -12.95
N LYS A 342 -8.53 -9.16 -13.31
CA LYS A 342 -8.62 -10.60 -13.00
C LYS A 342 -7.55 -11.39 -13.73
N LYS A 343 -7.21 -11.03 -14.98
CA LYS A 343 -6.12 -11.66 -15.74
C LYS A 343 -4.76 -11.30 -15.12
N LEU A 344 -4.56 -10.04 -14.77
CA LEU A 344 -3.32 -9.56 -14.16
C LEU A 344 -3.02 -10.29 -12.84
N LEU A 345 -4.02 -10.47 -12.00
CA LEU A 345 -3.88 -11.03 -10.65
C LEU A 345 -4.16 -12.54 -10.57
N ALA A 346 -4.28 -13.21 -11.70
CA ALA A 346 -4.53 -14.65 -11.76
C ALA A 346 -3.44 -15.42 -10.99
N GLY A 347 -3.86 -16.29 -10.07
CA GLY A 347 -2.96 -17.06 -9.21
C GLY A 347 -2.42 -16.31 -7.98
N THR A 348 -2.64 -14.98 -7.88
CA THR A 348 -2.16 -14.18 -6.74
C THR A 348 -3.29 -13.80 -5.78
N TYR A 349 -4.38 -13.24 -6.32
CA TYR A 349 -5.55 -12.82 -5.54
C TYR A 349 -6.86 -13.20 -6.22
N GLN A 350 -7.85 -13.56 -5.41
CA GLN A 350 -9.24 -13.66 -5.85
C GLN A 350 -9.88 -12.28 -5.77
N ILE A 351 -10.34 -11.77 -6.90
CA ILE A 351 -11.06 -10.50 -6.99
C ILE A 351 -12.54 -10.75 -7.18
N GLU A 352 -13.34 -10.23 -6.27
CA GLU A 352 -14.79 -10.36 -6.31
C GLU A 352 -15.45 -9.04 -6.67
N ARG A 353 -16.53 -9.09 -7.44
CA ARG A 353 -17.38 -7.90 -7.63
C ARG A 353 -18.08 -7.58 -6.32
N ALA A 354 -18.04 -6.32 -5.94
CA ALA A 354 -18.76 -5.85 -4.75
C ALA A 354 -19.79 -4.76 -5.12
N TYR A 355 -20.75 -4.65 -4.23
CA TYR A 355 -21.86 -3.72 -4.31
C TYR A 355 -22.07 -3.05 -2.96
N PHE A 356 -22.61 -1.84 -2.97
CA PHE A 356 -22.99 -1.18 -1.72
C PHE A 356 -24.27 -1.79 -1.13
N ALA A 357 -24.21 -2.20 0.14
CA ALA A 357 -25.33 -2.60 0.96
C ALA A 357 -25.40 -1.71 2.21
N GLY A 358 -26.16 -0.62 2.14
CA GLY A 358 -26.17 0.40 3.19
C GLY A 358 -24.79 1.03 3.40
N TYR A 359 -24.23 0.82 4.60
CA TYR A 359 -22.90 1.30 5.02
C TYR A 359 -21.82 0.20 4.96
N SER A 360 -22.02 -0.85 4.17
CA SER A 360 -21.07 -1.93 3.96
C SER A 360 -20.96 -2.29 2.49
N LEU A 361 -19.94 -3.10 2.16
CA LEU A 361 -19.77 -3.73 0.85
C LEU A 361 -20.21 -5.20 0.95
N THR A 362 -20.91 -5.68 -0.07
CA THR A 362 -21.32 -7.06 -0.21
C THR A 362 -20.99 -7.60 -1.60
N THR A 363 -20.76 -8.89 -1.71
CA THR A 363 -20.60 -9.59 -3.01
C THR A 363 -21.93 -9.98 -3.64
N GLU A 364 -23.02 -9.94 -2.86
CA GLU A 364 -24.36 -10.20 -3.38
C GLU A 364 -24.88 -9.00 -4.16
N LYS A 365 -25.27 -9.23 -5.41
CA LYS A 365 -25.87 -8.18 -6.25
C LYS A 365 -27.21 -7.74 -5.64
N PRO A 366 -27.39 -6.46 -5.31
CA PRO A 366 -28.64 -5.99 -4.73
C PRO A 366 -29.79 -6.23 -5.72
N LYS A 367 -30.85 -6.89 -5.25
CA LYS A 367 -32.09 -7.05 -6.04
C LYS A 367 -32.61 -5.67 -6.40
N LEU A 368 -32.76 -5.39 -7.65
CA LEU A 368 -33.30 -4.12 -8.14
C LEU A 368 -34.75 -4.01 -7.63
N LYS A 369 -35.08 -2.94 -6.93
CA LYS A 369 -36.48 -2.61 -6.48
C LYS A 369 -37.54 -2.57 -7.59
N LYS A 370 -37.19 -2.85 -8.85
CA LYS A 370 -38.13 -2.95 -9.97
C LYS A 370 -39.06 -4.16 -9.86
N GLU A 371 -38.64 -5.27 -9.26
CA GLU A 371 -39.46 -6.47 -9.13
C GLU A 371 -40.53 -6.32 -8.03
N GLU A 372 -40.21 -5.65 -6.89
CA GLU A 372 -41.22 -5.37 -5.86
C GLU A 372 -42.33 -4.41 -6.35
N ASN A 373 -42.01 -3.50 -7.28
CA ASN A 373 -43.01 -2.63 -7.87
C ASN A 373 -43.83 -3.32 -9.00
N ALA A 374 -43.31 -4.39 -9.63
CA ALA A 374 -44.05 -5.21 -10.56
C ALA A 374 -45.04 -6.12 -9.83
N GLU A 375 -44.62 -6.80 -8.77
CA GLU A 375 -45.50 -7.60 -7.91
C GLU A 375 -46.58 -6.76 -7.22
N LYS A 376 -46.21 -5.57 -6.70
CA LYS A 376 -47.24 -4.64 -6.15
C LYS A 376 -48.18 -4.06 -7.21
N LYS A 377 -47.77 -3.98 -8.48
CA LYS A 377 -48.67 -3.57 -9.57
C LYS A 377 -49.57 -4.72 -10.03
N GLU A 378 -49.11 -5.96 -10.01
CA GLU A 378 -49.95 -7.13 -10.28
C GLU A 378 -50.96 -7.37 -9.19
N HIS A 379 -50.56 -7.32 -7.92
CA HIS A 379 -51.55 -7.39 -6.80
C HIS A 379 -52.59 -6.29 -6.84
N LYS A 380 -52.22 -5.05 -7.22
CA LYS A 380 -53.21 -3.97 -7.40
C LYS A 380 -54.09 -4.14 -8.64
N LYS A 381 -53.68 -4.89 -9.67
CA LYS A 381 -54.53 -5.23 -10.82
C LYS A 381 -55.55 -6.30 -10.51
N VAL A 382 -55.18 -7.27 -9.66
CA VAL A 382 -56.12 -8.34 -9.23
C VAL A 382 -57.21 -7.82 -8.30
N GLU A 383 -56.95 -6.80 -7.44
CA GLU A 383 -57.99 -6.19 -6.60
C GLU A 383 -58.95 -5.28 -7.35
N LYS A 384 -58.58 -4.74 -8.56
CA LYS A 384 -59.48 -3.86 -9.33
C LYS A 384 -60.51 -4.60 -10.18
N ASN A 385 -60.47 -5.90 -10.25
CA ASN A 385 -61.41 -6.71 -11.10
C ASN A 385 -62.58 -7.32 -10.30
N LYS A 386 -62.95 -6.78 -9.13
CA LYS A 386 -64.25 -7.12 -8.50
C LYS A 386 -65.37 -6.35 -9.16
N PRO A 387 -66.50 -6.98 -9.60
CA PRO A 387 -67.58 -6.32 -10.31
C PRO A 387 -68.26 -5.24 -9.47
N LYS A 388 -68.20 -3.98 -9.90
CA LYS A 388 -68.97 -2.89 -9.27
C LYS A 388 -70.43 -2.97 -9.64
N HIS A 389 -71.30 -3.13 -8.64
CA HIS A 389 -72.73 -2.99 -8.77
C HIS A 389 -73.12 -1.62 -9.38
N LYS A 390 -73.87 -1.65 -10.53
CA LYS A 390 -74.39 -0.45 -11.19
C LYS A 390 -75.43 0.24 -10.28
N LYS A 391 -75.15 1.39 -9.73
CA LYS A 391 -76.17 2.32 -9.17
C LYS A 391 -76.82 3.11 -10.31
N LYS A 392 -78.17 2.99 -10.45
CA LYS A 392 -78.96 3.77 -11.39
C LYS A 392 -78.87 5.25 -11.08
N ARG A 393 -78.49 6.05 -12.05
CA ARG A 393 -78.50 7.49 -12.00
C ARG A 393 -79.85 8.03 -12.46
N TRP A 394 -80.57 8.74 -11.60
CA TRP A 394 -81.72 9.54 -11.95
C TRP A 394 -81.26 10.80 -12.72
N ARG A 395 -81.95 11.03 -13.87
CA ARG A 395 -81.75 12.21 -14.72
C ARG A 395 -82.59 13.34 -14.18
N ASN A 396 -82.05 14.47 -13.77
CA ASN A 396 -82.72 15.72 -13.72
C ASN A 396 -82.28 16.64 -14.84
N LYS A 397 -83.28 16.92 -15.70
CA LYS A 397 -83.20 18.02 -16.69
C LYS A 397 -83.55 19.30 -16.00
N LYS A 398 -82.71 20.36 -16.09
CA LYS A 398 -83.16 21.75 -16.36
C LYS A 398 -82.00 22.73 -16.27
N ASN A 399 -81.98 23.54 -17.21
CA ASN A 399 -81.56 24.94 -17.42
C ASN A 399 -80.30 25.17 -18.24
N LYS A 400 -80.64 25.63 -19.45
CA LYS A 400 -79.77 26.37 -20.38
C LYS A 400 -79.65 27.81 -19.87
N GLY A 401 -78.45 28.31 -19.69
CA GLY A 401 -78.10 29.72 -19.53
C GLY A 401 -77.12 30.14 -20.60
N TYR A 402 -77.55 31.07 -21.41
CA TYR A 402 -76.83 31.73 -22.49
C TYR A 402 -75.85 32.76 -21.89
N HIS A 403 -74.59 32.83 -22.37
CA HIS A 403 -73.67 33.92 -22.08
C HIS A 403 -73.02 34.43 -23.39
N PRO A 404 -73.05 35.77 -23.63
CA PRO A 404 -72.56 36.37 -24.87
C PRO A 404 -71.04 36.66 -24.84
N ARG A 405 -70.44 36.60 -26.03
CA ARG A 405 -69.06 37.03 -26.31
C ARG A 405 -68.91 38.54 -26.06
N LYS A 406 -67.79 38.96 -25.50
CA LYS A 406 -67.28 40.32 -25.62
C LYS A 406 -65.97 40.34 -26.42
N SER A 407 -66.00 41.24 -27.37
CA SER A 407 -65.03 41.55 -28.40
C SER A 407 -63.88 42.45 -27.89
N ARG A 408 -62.74 42.28 -28.48
CA ARG A 408 -61.65 43.22 -28.87
C ARG A 408 -61.62 44.62 -28.23
N GLY A 409 -60.42 45.03 -27.85
CA GLY A 409 -59.98 46.43 -27.74
C GLY A 409 -58.45 46.47 -27.68
N GLU A 410 -57.86 47.00 -28.73
CA GLU A 410 -56.49 47.44 -28.89
C GLU A 410 -56.07 48.49 -27.86
N LYS A 411 -54.84 48.38 -27.33
CA LYS A 411 -53.76 49.36 -27.56
C LYS A 411 -52.48 48.81 -26.89
#